data_34f561da4ebe6c08a65c8e1c284707bd
#
_entry.id   34f561da4ebe6c08a65c8e1c284707bd
#
_cell.length_a   1.000
_cell.length_b   1.000
_cell.length_c   1.000
_cell.angle_alpha   90.00
_cell.angle_beta   90.00
_cell.angle_gamma   90.00
#
_symmetry.space_group_name_H-M   'P 1'
#
loop_
_entity.id
_entity.type
_entity.pdbx_description
1 polymer ?
#
loop_
_entity_poly.entity_id
_entity_poly.type
_entity_poly.pdbx_seq_one_letter_code
_entity_poly.pdbx_strand_id
1 'polypeptide(L)'
;MDLFRYIVRFLYKIRWYLIILPLIALIVAWFMTRNMERVYDANTTIYTGMITAYNIEGGIGAAGGMSQTNMTNLMLLITTDVTIHEVSLRLFARCMMYGNVNKDNNYISAEHFRQLNNSVPADVKALINHNSENATYANLKAYERPSQDNYVFGLVNYHQWFGINSITSRLKVQQLQRNDIIDIGYSCNDAGI
;
A
#
# COMPACT_ATOMS: atom_id res chain seq x y z
N MET A 1 -59.15 7.18 -22.72
CA MET A 1 -59.01 7.78 -21.37
C MET A 1 -58.88 6.76 -20.24
N ASP A 2 -59.11 5.48 -20.48
CA ASP A 2 -59.19 4.45 -19.43
C ASP A 2 -57.82 3.91 -18.96
N LEU A 3 -56.80 3.95 -19.83
CA LEU A 3 -55.47 3.45 -19.54
C LEU A 3 -54.78 4.28 -18.44
N PHE A 4 -54.97 5.59 -18.47
CA PHE A 4 -54.39 6.49 -17.44
C PHE A 4 -55.04 6.27 -16.06
N ARG A 5 -56.36 6.06 -16.00
CA ARG A 5 -57.10 5.71 -14.76
C ARG A 5 -56.66 4.37 -14.22
N TYR A 6 -56.35 3.40 -15.07
CA TYR A 6 -55.86 2.08 -14.66
C TYR A 6 -54.49 2.17 -14.03
N ILE A 7 -53.57 2.93 -14.66
CA ILE A 7 -52.18 3.17 -14.15
C ILE A 7 -52.25 3.88 -12.79
N VAL A 8 -53.06 4.92 -12.64
CA VAL A 8 -53.16 5.66 -11.38
C VAL A 8 -53.73 4.76 -10.25
N ARG A 9 -54.76 3.93 -10.56
CA ARG A 9 -55.32 3.00 -9.58
C ARG A 9 -54.34 1.89 -9.19
N PHE A 10 -53.50 1.43 -10.13
CA PHE A 10 -52.44 0.47 -9.90
C PHE A 10 -51.35 1.05 -9.02
N LEU A 11 -50.86 2.27 -9.31
CA LEU A 11 -49.88 2.99 -8.50
C LEU A 11 -50.38 3.24 -7.07
N TYR A 12 -51.69 3.54 -6.90
CA TYR A 12 -52.28 3.76 -5.58
C TYR A 12 -52.34 2.47 -4.75
N LYS A 13 -52.56 1.32 -5.41
CA LYS A 13 -52.55 0.01 -4.78
C LYS A 13 -51.18 -0.46 -4.35
N ILE A 14 -50.11 -0.05 -5.10
CA ILE A 14 -48.73 -0.47 -4.88
C ILE A 14 -47.91 0.62 -4.12
N ARG A 15 -48.51 1.74 -3.75
CA ARG A 15 -47.83 2.87 -3.11
C ARG A 15 -46.93 2.50 -1.92
N TRP A 16 -47.37 1.55 -1.12
CA TRP A 16 -46.60 1.09 0.04
C TRP A 16 -45.32 0.32 -0.37
N TYR A 17 -45.44 -0.53 -1.36
CA TYR A 17 -44.27 -1.27 -1.88
C TYR A 17 -43.27 -0.34 -2.57
N LEU A 18 -43.75 0.70 -3.23
CA LEU A 18 -42.93 1.69 -3.93
C LEU A 18 -42.13 2.57 -2.96
N ILE A 19 -42.57 2.70 -1.72
CA ILE A 19 -41.85 3.42 -0.66
C ILE A 19 -40.97 2.45 0.15
N ILE A 20 -41.47 1.28 0.52
CA ILE A 20 -40.79 0.33 1.39
C ILE A 20 -39.57 -0.29 0.68
N LEU A 21 -39.69 -0.64 -0.59
CA LEU A 21 -38.61 -1.30 -1.34
C LEU A 21 -37.35 -0.43 -1.49
N PRO A 22 -37.43 0.85 -1.91
CA PRO A 22 -36.27 1.70 -1.94
C PRO A 22 -35.74 2.03 -0.54
N LEU A 23 -36.59 2.11 0.49
CA LEU A 23 -36.14 2.34 1.86
C LEU A 23 -35.29 1.16 2.38
N ILE A 24 -35.72 -0.08 2.12
CA ILE A 24 -34.95 -1.28 2.46
C ILE A 24 -33.63 -1.29 1.69
N ALA A 25 -33.66 -1.01 0.38
CA ALA A 25 -32.44 -0.93 -0.44
C ALA A 25 -31.44 0.11 0.09
N LEU A 26 -31.94 1.27 0.54
CA LEU A 26 -31.12 2.33 1.12
C LEU A 26 -30.48 1.92 2.45
N ILE A 27 -31.24 1.22 3.32
CA ILE A 27 -30.71 0.69 4.60
C ILE A 27 -29.63 -0.35 4.33
N VAL A 28 -29.86 -1.29 3.39
CA VAL A 28 -28.87 -2.31 3.02
C VAL A 28 -27.62 -1.66 2.41
N ALA A 29 -27.78 -0.72 1.49
CA ALA A 29 -26.66 0.01 0.89
C ALA A 29 -25.86 0.77 1.94
N TRP A 30 -26.54 1.46 2.88
CA TRP A 30 -25.87 2.17 3.97
C TRP A 30 -25.08 1.24 4.88
N PHE A 31 -25.65 0.09 5.23
CA PHE A 31 -24.96 -0.91 6.06
C PHE A 31 -23.76 -1.51 5.36
N MET A 32 -23.87 -1.84 4.07
CA MET A 32 -22.72 -2.34 3.28
C MET A 32 -21.63 -1.29 3.11
N THR A 33 -22.00 -0.05 2.81
CA THR A 33 -21.01 1.04 2.57
C THR A 33 -20.28 1.45 3.84
N ARG A 34 -20.95 1.38 5.00
CA ARG A 34 -20.35 1.76 6.29
C ARG A 34 -19.15 0.86 6.68
N ASN A 35 -19.14 -0.38 6.25
CA ASN A 35 -18.11 -1.37 6.59
C ASN A 35 -17.08 -1.57 5.47
N MET A 36 -17.11 -0.76 4.41
CA MET A 36 -16.09 -0.84 3.36
C MET A 36 -14.75 -0.33 3.87
N GLU A 37 -13.75 -1.19 3.78
CA GLU A 37 -12.36 -0.79 4.02
C GLU A 37 -11.92 0.22 2.96
N ARG A 38 -11.24 1.27 3.40
CA ARG A 38 -10.66 2.24 2.47
C ARG A 38 -9.39 1.65 1.90
N VAL A 39 -9.24 1.72 0.59
CA VAL A 39 -8.01 1.35 -0.11
C VAL A 39 -7.39 2.63 -0.65
N TYR A 40 -6.12 2.82 -0.35
CA TYR A 40 -5.32 3.95 -0.82
C TYR A 40 -4.32 3.44 -1.86
N ASP A 41 -4.33 4.06 -3.02
CA ASP A 41 -3.40 3.77 -4.10
C ASP A 41 -2.41 4.93 -4.23
N ALA A 42 -1.12 4.63 -4.13
CA ALA A 42 -0.04 5.57 -4.35
C ALA A 42 0.76 5.13 -5.58
N ASN A 43 0.96 6.04 -6.51
CA ASN A 43 1.75 5.78 -7.72
C ASN A 43 2.87 6.82 -7.82
N THR A 44 4.06 6.36 -8.19
CA THR A 44 5.20 7.22 -8.49
C THR A 44 5.93 6.74 -9.72
N THR A 45 6.51 7.65 -10.47
CA THR A 45 7.28 7.34 -11.66
C THR A 45 8.73 7.74 -11.47
N ILE A 46 9.64 6.84 -11.85
CA ILE A 46 11.08 7.08 -11.83
C ILE A 46 11.59 7.16 -13.26
N TYR A 47 12.18 8.30 -13.59
CA TYR A 47 12.89 8.49 -14.86
C TYR A 47 14.33 8.03 -14.68
N THR A 48 14.74 7.00 -15.44
CA THR A 48 16.06 6.38 -15.28
C THR A 48 17.14 7.02 -16.17
N GLY A 49 16.74 7.72 -17.24
CA GLY A 49 17.66 8.35 -18.20
C GLY A 49 18.53 7.36 -19.01
N MET A 50 18.22 6.05 -18.94
CA MET A 50 19.05 5.01 -19.55
C MET A 50 19.09 5.04 -21.07
N ILE A 51 18.11 5.70 -21.71
CA ILE A 51 18.03 5.82 -23.19
C ILE A 51 18.84 6.99 -23.72
N THR A 52 19.14 7.97 -22.88
CA THR A 52 19.89 9.16 -23.29
C THR A 52 21.39 8.92 -23.50
N ALA A 53 21.92 7.74 -23.17
CA ALA A 53 23.23 7.31 -23.60
C ALA A 53 23.21 6.88 -25.09
N TYR A 54 22.87 7.81 -25.97
CA TYR A 54 23.12 7.68 -27.39
C TYR A 54 24.65 7.63 -27.60
N ASN A 55 25.21 6.44 -27.53
CA ASN A 55 26.55 6.20 -28.05
C ASN A 55 26.46 6.29 -29.57
N ILE A 56 26.83 7.46 -30.09
CA ILE A 56 26.91 7.78 -31.53
C ILE A 56 27.89 6.84 -32.27
N GLU A 57 28.71 6.09 -31.53
CA GLU A 57 29.74 5.19 -32.11
C GLU A 57 29.35 3.70 -32.23
N GLY A 58 28.27 3.24 -31.64
CA GLY A 58 27.82 1.85 -31.73
C GLY A 58 26.47 1.74 -32.43
N GLY A 59 26.42 1.05 -33.57
CA GLY A 59 25.22 0.92 -34.41
C GLY A 59 23.94 0.60 -33.65
N ILE A 60 22.82 1.03 -34.21
CA ILE A 60 21.44 1.07 -33.67
C ILE A 60 20.92 -0.22 -33.02
N GLY A 61 21.57 -1.38 -33.23
CA GLY A 61 21.15 -2.68 -32.71
C GLY A 61 21.64 -3.05 -31.32
N ALA A 62 22.83 -2.59 -30.92
CA ALA A 62 23.46 -3.00 -29.67
C ALA A 62 22.98 -2.20 -28.43
N ALA A 63 22.69 -0.92 -28.63
CA ALA A 63 22.28 -0.03 -27.53
C ALA A 63 20.88 -0.33 -26.99
N GLY A 64 19.96 -0.79 -27.83
CA GLY A 64 18.59 -1.14 -27.44
C GLY A 64 18.50 -2.36 -26.53
N GLY A 65 19.32 -3.37 -26.78
CA GLY A 65 19.34 -4.60 -25.97
C GLY A 65 19.93 -4.39 -24.57
N MET A 66 21.02 -3.62 -24.48
CA MET A 66 21.64 -3.32 -23.16
C MET A 66 20.74 -2.44 -22.30
N SER A 67 20.05 -1.47 -22.89
CA SER A 67 19.09 -0.61 -22.17
C SER A 67 17.93 -1.40 -21.59
N GLN A 68 17.36 -2.34 -22.36
CA GLN A 68 16.26 -3.19 -21.90
C GLN A 68 16.70 -4.12 -20.76
N THR A 69 17.89 -4.72 -20.87
CA THR A 69 18.45 -5.60 -19.82
C THR A 69 18.70 -4.82 -18.53
N ASN A 70 19.25 -3.61 -18.63
CA ASN A 70 19.51 -2.76 -17.46
C ASN A 70 18.21 -2.34 -16.78
N MET A 71 17.16 -2.03 -17.56
CA MET A 71 15.84 -1.70 -17.03
C MET A 71 15.20 -2.88 -16.29
N THR A 72 15.26 -4.07 -16.88
CA THR A 72 14.77 -5.31 -16.24
C THR A 72 15.53 -5.58 -14.94
N ASN A 73 16.86 -5.43 -14.95
CA ASN A 73 17.68 -5.59 -13.74
C ASN A 73 17.30 -4.57 -12.66
N LEU A 74 17.01 -3.32 -13.02
CA LEU A 74 16.59 -2.29 -12.07
C LEU A 74 15.22 -2.62 -11.47
N MET A 75 14.25 -3.05 -12.27
CA MET A 75 12.95 -3.49 -11.77
C MET A 75 13.09 -4.69 -10.83
N LEU A 76 13.94 -5.67 -11.18
CA LEU A 76 14.26 -6.80 -10.31
C LEU A 76 14.88 -6.34 -8.99
N LEU A 77 15.82 -5.40 -9.03
CA LEU A 77 16.46 -4.86 -7.82
C LEU A 77 15.43 -4.21 -6.88
N ILE A 78 14.48 -3.46 -7.42
CA ILE A 78 13.40 -2.83 -6.63
C ILE A 78 12.55 -3.89 -5.92
N THR A 79 12.32 -5.03 -6.56
CA THR A 79 11.48 -6.12 -6.04
C THR A 79 12.25 -7.21 -5.28
N THR A 80 13.59 -7.06 -5.09
CA THR A 80 14.36 -8.04 -4.31
C THR A 80 13.96 -8.04 -2.84
N ASP A 81 14.01 -9.21 -2.22
CA ASP A 81 13.75 -9.37 -0.79
C ASP A 81 14.62 -8.46 0.07
N VAL A 82 15.88 -8.21 -0.34
CA VAL A 82 16.80 -7.31 0.37
C VAL A 82 16.27 -5.87 0.38
N THR A 83 15.80 -5.37 -0.76
CA THR A 83 15.23 -4.03 -0.87
C THR A 83 13.91 -3.93 -0.08
N ILE A 84 13.04 -4.92 -0.24
CA ILE A 84 11.75 -4.95 0.47
C ILE A 84 11.95 -5.07 1.99
N HIS A 85 12.94 -5.85 2.42
CA HIS A 85 13.32 -5.94 3.83
C HIS A 85 13.75 -4.58 4.41
N GLU A 86 14.57 -3.83 3.70
CA GLU A 86 14.96 -2.48 4.13
C GLU A 86 13.75 -1.53 4.19
N VAL A 87 12.88 -1.58 3.18
CA VAL A 87 11.63 -0.81 3.14
C VAL A 87 10.75 -1.17 4.33
N SER A 88 10.58 -2.45 4.64
CA SER A 88 9.81 -2.95 5.78
C SER A 88 10.28 -2.34 7.11
N LEU A 89 11.57 -2.42 7.38
CA LEU A 89 12.16 -1.88 8.63
C LEU A 89 12.04 -0.35 8.71
N ARG A 90 12.26 0.37 7.60
CA ARG A 90 12.10 1.83 7.56
C ARG A 90 10.64 2.26 7.73
N LEU A 91 9.72 1.53 7.11
CA LEU A 91 8.29 1.79 7.25
C LEU A 91 7.83 1.58 8.69
N PHE A 92 8.23 0.47 9.32
CA PHE A 92 7.96 0.22 10.72
C PHE A 92 8.57 1.30 11.63
N ALA A 93 9.82 1.70 11.38
CA ALA A 93 10.49 2.77 12.13
C ALA A 93 9.69 4.07 12.07
N ARG A 94 9.24 4.50 10.87
CA ARG A 94 8.42 5.70 10.69
C ARG A 94 7.09 5.61 11.41
N CYS A 95 6.39 4.49 11.29
CA CYS A 95 5.12 4.29 11.98
C CYS A 95 5.29 4.40 13.50
N MET A 96 6.36 3.81 14.07
CA MET A 96 6.63 3.89 15.50
C MET A 96 7.12 5.27 15.97
N MET A 97 7.89 5.99 15.15
CA MET A 97 8.39 7.32 15.50
C MET A 97 7.31 8.40 15.47
N TYR A 98 6.43 8.34 14.47
CA TYR A 98 5.46 9.42 14.20
C TYR A 98 4.02 9.03 14.51
N GLY A 99 3.75 7.76 14.81
CA GLY A 99 2.42 7.28 15.17
C GLY A 99 1.83 7.98 16.39
N ASN A 100 0.51 8.17 16.38
CA ASN A 100 -0.22 8.78 17.49
C ASN A 100 -1.47 7.96 17.81
N VAL A 101 -1.66 7.63 19.09
CA VAL A 101 -2.78 6.81 19.56
C VAL A 101 -4.14 7.50 19.41
N ASN A 102 -4.15 8.84 19.41
CA ASN A 102 -5.37 9.63 19.46
C ASN A 102 -5.72 10.36 18.16
N LYS A 103 -4.79 10.40 17.18
CA LYS A 103 -4.98 11.18 15.97
C LYS A 103 -4.36 10.46 14.77
N ASP A 104 -5.12 10.39 13.67
CA ASP A 104 -4.61 9.94 12.37
C ASP A 104 -3.53 10.90 11.87
N ASN A 105 -2.50 10.34 11.25
CA ASN A 105 -1.43 11.11 10.63
C ASN A 105 -1.04 10.51 9.27
N ASN A 106 -0.06 11.11 8.61
CA ASN A 106 0.38 10.72 7.27
C ASN A 106 1.21 9.42 7.25
N TYR A 107 1.48 8.80 8.40
CA TYR A 107 2.33 7.60 8.52
C TYR A 107 1.54 6.37 8.94
N ILE A 108 0.48 6.53 9.71
CA ILE A 108 -0.39 5.45 10.17
C ILE A 108 -1.65 6.03 10.80
N SER A 109 -2.80 5.37 10.64
CA SER A 109 -4.03 5.74 11.33
C SER A 109 -3.93 5.47 12.84
N ALA A 110 -4.68 6.21 13.64
CA ALA A 110 -4.70 6.05 15.10
C ALA A 110 -5.15 4.66 15.54
N GLU A 111 -6.06 4.05 14.79
CA GLU A 111 -6.55 2.70 15.08
C GLU A 111 -5.46 1.65 14.84
N HIS A 112 -4.83 1.67 13.66
CA HIS A 112 -3.74 0.75 13.33
C HIS A 112 -2.51 0.99 14.22
N PHE A 113 -2.22 2.24 14.57
CA PHE A 113 -1.13 2.52 15.50
C PHE A 113 -1.39 1.96 16.90
N ARG A 114 -2.63 2.01 17.40
CA ARG A 114 -2.98 1.36 18.69
C ARG A 114 -2.76 -0.14 18.65
N GLN A 115 -3.20 -0.80 17.56
CA GLN A 115 -2.99 -2.24 17.38
C GLN A 115 -1.49 -2.56 17.32
N LEU A 116 -0.73 -1.83 16.52
CA LEU A 116 0.72 -1.98 16.39
C LEU A 116 1.42 -1.76 17.74
N ASN A 117 1.15 -0.64 18.40
CA ASN A 117 1.77 -0.30 19.68
C ASN A 117 1.47 -1.33 20.79
N ASN A 118 0.30 -1.94 20.78
CA ASN A 118 -0.05 -2.98 21.75
C ASN A 118 0.67 -4.31 21.47
N SER A 119 0.98 -4.60 20.22
CA SER A 119 1.67 -5.84 19.81
C SER A 119 3.19 -5.76 19.95
N VAL A 120 3.78 -4.55 19.88
CA VAL A 120 5.24 -4.35 19.95
C VAL A 120 5.75 -4.53 21.38
N PRO A 121 6.74 -5.41 21.62
CA PRO A 121 7.36 -5.60 22.93
C PRO A 121 8.13 -4.34 23.41
N ALA A 122 8.33 -4.25 24.73
CA ALA A 122 8.97 -3.08 25.34
C ALA A 122 10.45 -2.90 24.95
N ASP A 123 11.17 -3.99 24.73
CA ASP A 123 12.56 -4.02 24.28
C ASP A 123 12.70 -3.44 22.86
N VAL A 124 11.78 -3.77 21.95
CA VAL A 124 11.75 -3.20 20.60
C VAL A 124 11.36 -1.73 20.64
N LYS A 125 10.42 -1.33 21.50
CA LYS A 125 10.08 0.10 21.68
C LYS A 125 11.28 0.92 22.14
N ALA A 126 12.13 0.36 22.98
CA ALA A 126 13.34 1.03 23.47
C ALA A 126 14.38 1.30 22.35
N LEU A 127 14.28 0.61 21.21
CA LEU A 127 15.16 0.83 20.05
C LEU A 127 14.77 2.05 19.22
N ILE A 128 13.55 2.59 19.43
CA ILE A 128 13.02 3.69 18.65
C ILE A 128 13.66 5.01 19.12
N ASN A 129 14.41 5.62 18.21
CA ASN A 129 14.98 6.95 18.42
C ASN A 129 14.14 8.00 17.70
N HIS A 130 13.32 8.74 18.45
CA HIS A 130 12.41 9.75 17.89
C HIS A 130 13.12 10.92 17.18
N ASN A 131 14.44 11.06 17.34
CA ASN A 131 15.20 12.16 16.72
C ASN A 131 15.84 11.76 15.39
N SER A 132 15.95 10.45 15.09
CA SER A 132 16.64 9.98 13.88
C SER A 132 16.07 8.66 13.36
N GLU A 133 15.50 8.71 12.14
CA GLU A 133 15.03 7.52 11.43
C GLU A 133 16.16 6.53 11.14
N ASN A 134 17.32 7.06 10.71
CA ASN A 134 18.48 6.20 10.42
C ASN A 134 19.01 5.48 11.67
N ALA A 135 19.02 6.15 12.83
CA ALA A 135 19.40 5.50 14.08
C ALA A 135 18.41 4.42 14.50
N THR A 136 17.10 4.69 14.37
CA THR A 136 16.06 3.68 14.63
C THR A 136 16.21 2.48 13.70
N TYR A 137 16.37 2.71 12.40
CA TYR A 137 16.61 1.64 11.43
C TYR A 137 17.85 0.81 11.78
N ALA A 138 18.97 1.46 12.10
CA ALA A 138 20.21 0.78 12.47
C ALA A 138 20.04 -0.07 13.74
N ASN A 139 19.33 0.44 14.75
CA ASN A 139 19.04 -0.28 15.98
C ASN A 139 18.16 -1.52 15.72
N LEU A 140 17.09 -1.36 14.92
CA LEU A 140 16.20 -2.47 14.55
C LEU A 140 16.96 -3.56 13.77
N LYS A 141 17.78 -3.15 12.79
CA LYS A 141 18.60 -4.06 12.00
C LYS A 141 19.65 -4.79 12.86
N ALA A 142 20.25 -4.12 13.82
CA ALA A 142 21.21 -4.74 14.74
C ALA A 142 20.54 -5.71 15.73
N TYR A 143 19.29 -5.45 16.11
CA TYR A 143 18.50 -6.30 16.99
C TYR A 143 17.95 -7.53 16.27
N GLU A 144 17.70 -7.43 14.96
CA GLU A 144 17.15 -8.52 14.15
C GLU A 144 18.09 -9.74 14.17
N ARG A 145 17.52 -10.90 14.48
CA ARG A 145 18.21 -12.20 14.44
C ARG A 145 17.27 -13.23 13.80
N PRO A 146 17.78 -14.15 12.98
CA PRO A 146 16.98 -15.20 12.34
C PRO A 146 16.52 -16.23 13.39
N SER A 147 15.58 -15.84 14.23
CA SER A 147 14.95 -16.66 15.25
C SER A 147 13.46 -16.36 15.32
N GLN A 148 12.64 -17.38 15.50
CA GLN A 148 11.19 -17.23 15.63
C GLN A 148 10.79 -16.40 16.87
N ASP A 149 11.64 -16.38 17.89
CA ASP A 149 11.41 -15.59 19.11
C ASP A 149 11.76 -14.10 18.93
N ASN A 150 12.41 -13.74 17.83
CA ASN A 150 12.77 -12.35 17.56
C ASN A 150 11.60 -11.62 16.91
N TYR A 151 11.05 -10.63 17.62
CA TYR A 151 9.90 -9.87 17.15
C TYR A 151 10.15 -9.17 15.82
N VAL A 152 11.33 -8.55 15.62
CA VAL A 152 11.67 -7.82 14.40
C VAL A 152 11.77 -8.78 13.20
N PHE A 153 12.36 -9.95 13.40
CA PHE A 153 12.39 -10.99 12.36
C PHE A 153 10.97 -11.48 12.01
N GLY A 154 10.14 -11.71 13.01
CA GLY A 154 8.73 -12.08 12.81
C GLY A 154 7.93 -11.00 12.08
N LEU A 155 8.16 -9.72 12.42
CA LEU A 155 7.53 -8.57 11.79
C LEU A 155 7.87 -8.49 10.28
N VAL A 156 9.15 -8.59 9.93
CA VAL A 156 9.59 -8.51 8.52
C VAL A 156 9.11 -9.70 7.69
N ASN A 157 8.95 -10.88 8.28
CA ASN A 157 8.55 -12.07 7.52
C ASN A 157 7.05 -12.29 7.46
N TYR A 158 6.31 -11.98 8.54
CA TYR A 158 4.92 -12.45 8.69
C TYR A 158 3.90 -11.35 8.97
N HIS A 159 4.31 -10.11 9.24
CA HIS A 159 3.35 -9.07 9.61
C HIS A 159 2.51 -8.63 8.40
N GLN A 160 1.22 -8.40 8.63
CA GLN A 160 0.25 -8.08 7.58
C GLN A 160 0.54 -6.77 6.82
N TRP A 161 1.26 -5.81 7.43
CA TRP A 161 1.61 -4.52 6.79
C TRP A 161 3.09 -4.42 6.44
N PHE A 162 3.97 -4.98 7.27
CA PHE A 162 5.41 -4.84 7.15
C PHE A 162 6.10 -6.10 6.60
N GLY A 163 5.37 -7.22 6.48
CA GLY A 163 5.95 -8.47 5.97
C GLY A 163 6.39 -8.35 4.50
N ILE A 164 7.54 -8.93 4.15
CA ILE A 164 8.08 -8.95 2.78
C ILE A 164 7.00 -9.39 1.79
N ASN A 165 6.34 -10.52 2.04
CA ASN A 165 5.28 -11.04 1.18
C ASN A 165 4.09 -10.09 1.07
N SER A 166 3.72 -9.40 2.15
CA SER A 166 2.62 -8.44 2.17
C SER A 166 2.95 -7.20 1.35
N ILE A 167 4.17 -6.69 1.46
CA ILE A 167 4.63 -5.54 0.67
C ILE A 167 4.73 -5.95 -0.81
N THR A 168 5.38 -7.07 -1.12
CA THR A 168 5.58 -7.54 -2.50
C THR A 168 4.26 -7.80 -3.22
N SER A 169 3.27 -8.38 -2.54
CA SER A 169 1.96 -8.66 -3.15
C SER A 169 1.15 -7.39 -3.51
N ARG A 170 1.43 -6.27 -2.85
CA ARG A 170 0.77 -4.97 -3.07
C ARG A 170 1.58 -4.03 -3.95
N LEU A 171 2.87 -4.34 -4.14
CA LEU A 171 3.79 -3.55 -4.95
C LEU A 171 3.62 -3.92 -6.43
N LYS A 172 3.41 -2.92 -7.27
CA LYS A 172 3.37 -3.05 -8.74
C LYS A 172 4.52 -2.26 -9.30
N VAL A 173 5.43 -2.94 -10.00
CA VAL A 173 6.55 -2.31 -10.70
C VAL A 173 6.43 -2.63 -12.17
N GLN A 174 6.29 -1.63 -13.01
CA GLN A 174 6.11 -1.80 -14.44
C GLN A 174 6.85 -0.75 -15.24
N GLN A 175 7.35 -1.15 -16.39
CA GLN A 175 7.92 -0.22 -17.35
C GLN A 175 6.80 0.42 -18.17
N LEU A 176 6.77 1.75 -18.24
CA LEU A 176 5.87 2.44 -19.16
C LEU A 176 6.37 2.32 -20.60
N GLN A 177 5.50 2.60 -21.56
CA GLN A 177 5.74 2.46 -23.01
C GLN A 177 7.00 3.19 -23.50
N ARG A 178 7.50 4.16 -22.76
CA ARG A 178 8.83 4.76 -22.98
C ARG A 178 9.82 3.98 -22.13
N ASN A 179 10.83 3.44 -22.75
CA ASN A 179 11.82 2.52 -22.19
C ASN A 179 12.67 3.07 -21.03
N ASP A 180 12.47 4.29 -20.57
CA ASP A 180 13.26 5.00 -19.56
C ASP A 180 12.47 5.36 -18.29
N ILE A 181 11.19 4.97 -18.22
CA ILE A 181 10.32 5.28 -17.09
C ILE A 181 9.83 3.98 -16.43
N ILE A 182 10.04 3.89 -15.12
CA ILE A 182 9.45 2.87 -14.27
C ILE A 182 8.31 3.50 -13.48
N ASP A 183 7.17 2.86 -13.53
CA ASP A 183 6.01 3.18 -12.72
C ASP A 183 5.97 2.22 -11.53
N ILE A 184 5.89 2.77 -10.31
CA ILE A 184 5.81 2.03 -9.06
C ILE A 184 4.49 2.39 -8.41
N GLY A 185 3.62 1.40 -8.28
CA GLY A 185 2.33 1.50 -7.60
C GLY A 185 2.32 0.69 -6.32
N TYR A 186 1.67 1.20 -5.29
CA TYR A 186 1.44 0.50 -4.03
C TYR A 186 0.02 0.75 -3.54
N SER A 187 -0.67 -0.33 -3.12
CA SER A 187 -2.05 -0.26 -2.64
C SER A 187 -2.12 -0.76 -1.19
N CYS A 188 -2.65 0.06 -0.28
CA CYS A 188 -2.79 -0.30 1.12
C CYS A 188 -4.12 0.17 1.73
N ASN A 189 -4.51 -0.45 2.85
CA ASN A 189 -5.72 -0.10 3.60
C ASN A 189 -5.49 1.09 4.55
N ASP A 190 -4.27 1.56 4.70
CA ASP A 190 -3.92 2.71 5.52
C ASP A 190 -3.20 3.76 4.67
N ALA A 191 -3.59 5.03 4.83
CA ALA A 191 -3.05 6.15 4.04
C ALA A 191 -1.57 6.43 4.31
N GLY A 192 -1.03 5.93 5.41
CA GLY A 192 0.34 6.15 5.85
C GLY A 192 1.28 4.95 5.63
N ILE A 193 0.75 3.82 5.28
CA ILE A 193 1.48 2.57 5.00
C ILE A 193 1.38 2.23 3.49
#